data_640dc35df82bccae5079778eb8b1bc30
#
_entry.id   640dc35df82bccae5079778eb8b1bc30
#
_cell.length_a   1.000
_cell.length_b   1.000
_cell.length_c   1.000
_cell.angle_alpha   90.00
_cell.angle_beta   90.00
_cell.angle_gamma   90.00
#
_symmetry.space_group_name_H-M   'P 1'
#
loop_
_entity.id
_entity.type
_entity.pdbx_description
1 polymer ?
#
loop_
_entity_poly.entity_id
_entity_poly.type
_entity_poly.pdbx_seq_one_letter_code
_entity_poly.pdbx_strand_id
1 'polypeptide(L)'
;TVSNGLLKIGIDVRRVLFSEIINGLGGNLRYIICGGAPLSPRLVWDFKSFGIEICEGYGITECSPLVAVNRHEKVRYRSVGQAVEDCEVRIDKSSGEDTGEIQVRGKNVMLGYYNDEESTKEVFTEDGWFRTGDIGYIDDDGYIYITGRKKNIIILSNGKNIFPEEIEEHLTACP
;
A
#
# COMPACT_ATOMS: atom_id res chain seq x y z
N THR A 1 24.91 5.35 -11.79
CA THR A 1 25.29 4.24 -12.69
C THR A 1 25.08 4.63 -14.15
N VAL A 2 25.85 4.03 -15.08
CA VAL A 2 25.76 4.29 -16.54
C VAL A 2 24.33 4.07 -17.06
N SER A 3 23.64 3.02 -16.56
CA SER A 3 22.24 2.71 -16.92
C SER A 3 21.26 3.86 -16.60
N ASN A 4 21.42 4.52 -15.45
CA ASN A 4 20.57 5.66 -15.07
C ASN A 4 20.84 6.92 -15.93
N GLY A 5 22.06 7.07 -16.45
CA GLY A 5 22.40 8.14 -17.41
C GLY A 5 21.71 7.92 -18.75
N LEU A 6 21.72 6.69 -19.27
CA LEU A 6 21.06 6.32 -20.53
C LEU A 6 19.54 6.40 -20.43
N LEU A 7 18.96 6.06 -19.29
CA LEU A 7 17.52 6.20 -19.03
C LEU A 7 17.05 7.66 -19.14
N LYS A 8 17.86 8.62 -18.71
CA LYS A 8 17.55 10.07 -18.82
C LYS A 8 17.43 10.56 -20.26
N ILE A 9 18.07 9.88 -21.21
CA ILE A 9 17.97 10.18 -22.66
C ILE A 9 17.04 9.20 -23.39
N GLY A 10 16.20 8.44 -22.62
CA GLY A 10 15.17 7.57 -23.19
C GLY A 10 15.65 6.19 -23.62
N ILE A 11 16.90 5.80 -23.32
CA ILE A 11 17.44 4.47 -23.68
C ILE A 11 17.46 3.57 -22.45
N ASP A 12 16.56 2.59 -22.41
CA ASP A 12 16.52 1.59 -21.32
C ASP A 12 17.32 0.32 -21.70
N VAL A 13 18.53 0.23 -21.15
CA VAL A 13 19.43 -0.93 -21.34
C VAL A 13 19.43 -1.90 -20.16
N ARG A 14 18.62 -1.65 -19.12
CA ARG A 14 18.64 -2.45 -17.89
C ARG A 14 18.38 -3.91 -18.14
N ARG A 15 17.36 -4.24 -18.95
CA ARG A 15 17.01 -5.63 -19.27
C ARG A 15 18.08 -6.36 -20.07
N VAL A 16 18.92 -5.66 -20.81
CA VAL A 16 20.07 -6.24 -21.52
C VAL A 16 21.24 -6.46 -20.56
N LEU A 17 21.55 -5.46 -19.73
CA LEU A 17 22.65 -5.53 -18.75
C LEU A 17 22.40 -6.61 -17.66
N PHE A 18 21.14 -6.83 -17.29
CA PHE A 18 20.73 -7.78 -16.25
C PHE A 18 19.99 -8.99 -16.86
N SER A 19 20.34 -9.37 -18.11
CA SER A 19 19.67 -10.46 -18.85
C SER A 19 19.69 -11.80 -18.12
N GLU A 20 20.73 -12.12 -17.35
CA GLU A 20 20.80 -13.35 -16.55
C GLU A 20 19.70 -13.38 -15.48
N ILE A 21 19.51 -12.26 -14.75
CA ILE A 21 18.46 -12.13 -13.73
C ILE A 21 17.09 -12.20 -14.40
N ILE A 22 16.90 -11.46 -15.48
CA ILE A 22 15.64 -11.42 -16.23
C ILE A 22 15.29 -12.79 -16.77
N ASN A 23 16.26 -13.53 -17.34
CA ASN A 23 16.05 -14.89 -17.86
C ASN A 23 15.77 -15.90 -16.74
N GLY A 24 16.43 -15.76 -15.59
CA GLY A 24 16.14 -16.55 -14.39
C GLY A 24 14.70 -16.38 -13.89
N LEU A 25 14.09 -15.22 -14.14
CA LEU A 25 12.70 -14.90 -13.85
C LEU A 25 11.74 -15.17 -15.03
N GLY A 26 12.17 -15.99 -16.02
CA GLY A 26 11.35 -16.37 -17.16
C GLY A 26 11.46 -15.44 -18.38
N GLY A 27 12.36 -14.46 -18.38
CA GLY A 27 12.69 -13.59 -19.54
C GLY A 27 11.70 -12.47 -19.85
N ASN A 28 10.42 -12.63 -19.50
CA ASN A 28 9.33 -11.72 -19.90
C ASN A 28 8.69 -10.93 -18.75
N LEU A 29 9.12 -11.14 -17.52
CA LEU A 29 8.58 -10.43 -16.35
C LEU A 29 8.83 -8.92 -16.49
N ARG A 30 7.78 -8.10 -16.42
CA ARG A 30 7.84 -6.64 -16.56
C ARG A 30 7.56 -5.92 -15.26
N TYR A 31 6.58 -6.39 -14.51
CA TYR A 31 6.19 -5.84 -13.21
C TYR A 31 5.66 -6.93 -12.29
N ILE A 32 5.70 -6.66 -11.00
CA ILE A 32 5.22 -7.53 -9.93
C ILE A 32 4.17 -6.73 -9.16
N ILE A 33 3.01 -7.32 -8.91
CA ILE A 33 2.04 -6.76 -7.96
C ILE A 33 2.27 -7.44 -6.61
N CYS A 34 2.48 -6.64 -5.58
CA CYS A 34 2.80 -7.10 -4.23
C CYS A 34 1.88 -6.42 -3.21
N GLY A 35 1.40 -7.15 -2.22
CA GLY A 35 0.53 -6.62 -1.16
C GLY A 35 0.45 -7.57 0.02
N GLY A 36 -0.31 -7.16 1.06
CA GLY A 36 -0.52 -7.94 2.27
C GLY A 36 0.49 -7.70 3.39
N ALA A 37 1.63 -7.09 3.10
CA ALA A 37 2.61 -6.64 4.08
C ALA A 37 3.42 -5.46 3.54
N PRO A 38 3.99 -4.60 4.40
CA PRO A 38 4.90 -3.55 3.98
C PRO A 38 6.10 -4.11 3.23
N LEU A 39 6.48 -3.46 2.14
CA LEU A 39 7.62 -3.87 1.33
C LEU A 39 8.83 -2.98 1.62
N SER A 40 10.01 -3.60 1.75
CA SER A 40 11.26 -2.85 1.95
C SER A 40 11.52 -1.91 0.76
N PRO A 41 11.71 -0.59 0.97
CA PRO A 41 12.03 0.37 -0.09
C PRO A 41 13.29 -0.03 -0.88
N ARG A 42 14.26 -0.66 -0.20
CA ARG A 42 15.49 -1.16 -0.84
C ARG A 42 15.18 -2.21 -1.90
N LEU A 43 14.30 -3.17 -1.58
CA LEU A 43 13.91 -4.23 -2.51
C LEU A 43 13.22 -3.64 -3.75
N VAL A 44 12.33 -2.67 -3.57
CA VAL A 44 11.68 -1.95 -4.68
C VAL A 44 12.71 -1.30 -5.59
N TRP A 45 13.72 -0.62 -5.03
CA TRP A 45 14.80 -0.01 -5.80
C TRP A 45 15.69 -1.03 -6.51
N ASP A 46 15.99 -2.17 -5.89
CA ASP A 46 16.81 -3.22 -6.48
C ASP A 46 16.11 -3.80 -7.72
N PHE A 47 14.82 -4.16 -7.62
CA PHE A 47 14.05 -4.65 -8.77
C PHE A 47 13.90 -3.60 -9.87
N LYS A 48 13.66 -2.34 -9.50
CA LYS A 48 13.61 -1.24 -10.47
C LYS A 48 14.93 -1.08 -11.21
N SER A 49 16.08 -1.29 -10.53
CA SER A 49 17.41 -1.20 -11.16
C SER A 49 17.63 -2.28 -12.22
N PHE A 50 16.92 -3.42 -12.12
CA PHE A 50 16.91 -4.51 -13.10
C PHE A 50 15.92 -4.27 -14.26
N GLY A 51 15.08 -3.24 -14.17
CA GLY A 51 14.03 -2.95 -15.16
C GLY A 51 12.73 -3.72 -14.90
N ILE A 52 12.49 -4.13 -13.65
CA ILE A 52 11.23 -4.72 -13.17
C ILE A 52 10.60 -3.72 -12.21
N GLU A 53 9.35 -3.31 -12.48
CA GLU A 53 8.61 -2.42 -11.59
C GLU A 53 7.83 -3.21 -10.55
N ILE A 54 7.85 -2.78 -9.28
CA ILE A 54 7.00 -3.33 -8.24
C ILE A 54 5.84 -2.38 -8.00
N CYS A 55 4.63 -2.88 -8.15
CA CYS A 55 3.37 -2.18 -7.91
C CYS A 55 2.81 -2.65 -6.57
N GLU A 56 2.93 -1.81 -5.54
CA GLU A 56 2.32 -2.10 -4.25
C GLU A 56 0.81 -1.96 -4.32
N GLY A 57 0.09 -2.87 -3.65
CA GLY A 57 -1.35 -2.84 -3.53
C GLY A 57 -1.79 -3.10 -2.09
N TYR A 58 -2.97 -2.60 -1.77
CA TYR A 58 -3.61 -2.74 -0.48
C TYR A 58 -4.96 -3.43 -0.62
N GLY A 59 -5.21 -4.32 0.31
CA GLY A 59 -6.48 -4.98 0.38
C GLY A 59 -6.64 -5.83 1.63
N ILE A 60 -7.88 -6.15 1.90
CA ILE A 60 -8.33 -6.95 3.05
C ILE A 60 -9.39 -7.92 2.58
N THR A 61 -9.57 -9.03 3.27
CA THR A 61 -10.52 -10.08 2.90
C THR A 61 -11.93 -9.55 2.77
N GLU A 62 -12.33 -8.64 3.66
CA GLU A 62 -13.63 -7.98 3.69
C GLU A 62 -13.91 -7.07 2.47
N CYS A 63 -12.89 -6.79 1.65
CA CYS A 63 -13.01 -5.99 0.43
C CYS A 63 -12.72 -6.80 -0.86
N SER A 64 -12.74 -8.11 -0.85
CA SER A 64 -12.75 -9.08 -1.97
C SER A 64 -11.53 -9.07 -2.92
N PRO A 65 -10.29 -9.00 -2.52
CA PRO A 65 -9.70 -8.36 -1.37
C PRO A 65 -9.21 -6.92 -1.64
N LEU A 66 -9.17 -6.47 -2.93
CA LEU A 66 -8.41 -5.30 -3.38
C LEU A 66 -9.16 -3.97 -3.13
N VAL A 67 -8.47 -3.04 -2.47
CA VAL A 67 -8.93 -1.67 -2.20
C VAL A 67 -8.18 -0.67 -3.06
N ALA A 68 -6.86 -0.79 -3.13
CA ALA A 68 -6.01 0.15 -3.87
C ALA A 68 -4.82 -0.57 -4.50
N VAL A 69 -4.28 -0.04 -5.59
CA VAL A 69 -3.09 -0.58 -6.25
C VAL A 69 -2.35 0.50 -7.04
N ASN A 70 -1.03 0.44 -7.04
CA ASN A 70 -0.20 1.23 -7.94
C ASN A 70 -0.32 0.70 -9.37
N ARG A 71 -0.53 1.60 -10.33
CA ARG A 71 -0.48 1.27 -11.76
C ARG A 71 0.96 1.30 -12.24
N HIS A 72 1.37 0.32 -13.05
CA HIS A 72 2.77 0.18 -13.47
C HIS A 72 3.31 1.37 -14.28
N GLU A 73 2.43 2.14 -14.94
CA GLU A 73 2.81 3.37 -15.65
C GLU A 73 2.99 4.57 -14.71
N LYS A 74 2.45 4.50 -13.49
CA LYS A 74 2.41 5.63 -12.56
C LYS A 74 2.55 5.15 -11.11
N VAL A 75 3.69 4.51 -10.80
CA VAL A 75 3.99 4.03 -9.46
C VAL A 75 4.40 5.19 -8.56
N ARG A 76 3.73 5.32 -7.41
CA ARG A 76 4.10 6.21 -6.32
C ARG A 76 4.69 5.37 -5.18
N TYR A 77 6.01 5.45 -5.00
CA TYR A 77 6.70 4.68 -3.97
C TYR A 77 6.23 5.02 -2.56
N ARG A 78 6.20 4.01 -1.68
CA ARG A 78 5.68 4.06 -0.31
C ARG A 78 4.16 4.24 -0.22
N SER A 79 3.47 4.38 -1.34
CA SER A 79 2.03 4.40 -1.43
C SER A 79 1.54 3.04 -1.90
N VAL A 80 0.37 2.63 -1.45
CA VAL A 80 -0.31 1.44 -1.94
C VAL A 80 -1.14 1.72 -3.20
N GLY A 81 -0.95 2.90 -3.80
CA GLY A 81 -1.65 3.31 -5.02
C GLY A 81 -2.94 4.08 -4.77
N GLN A 82 -3.74 4.19 -5.81
CA GLN A 82 -5.05 4.82 -5.80
C GLN A 82 -6.14 3.75 -5.67
N ALA A 83 -7.32 4.14 -5.16
CA ALA A 83 -8.46 3.25 -5.06
C ALA A 83 -8.80 2.61 -6.43
N VAL A 84 -9.22 1.35 -6.40
CA VAL A 84 -9.67 0.65 -7.61
C VAL A 84 -11.03 1.18 -8.07
N GLU A 85 -11.42 0.85 -9.30
CA GLU A 85 -12.72 1.24 -9.86
C GLU A 85 -13.88 0.73 -8.98
N ASP A 86 -14.92 1.53 -8.84
CA ASP A 86 -16.09 1.25 -7.98
C ASP A 86 -15.77 1.10 -6.48
N CYS A 87 -14.60 1.55 -6.03
CA CYS A 87 -14.18 1.57 -4.63
C CYS A 87 -13.87 3.01 -4.20
N GLU A 88 -14.53 3.48 -3.18
CA GLU A 88 -14.32 4.77 -2.56
C GLU A 88 -13.51 4.59 -1.27
N VAL A 89 -12.56 5.49 -1.02
CA VAL A 89 -11.74 5.48 0.19
C VAL A 89 -11.79 6.86 0.83
N ARG A 90 -11.98 6.91 2.15
CA ARG A 90 -11.85 8.13 2.95
C ARG A 90 -11.02 7.89 4.19
N ILE A 91 -10.52 8.96 4.78
CA ILE A 91 -9.85 8.95 6.08
C ILE A 91 -10.79 9.51 7.13
N ASP A 92 -10.96 8.79 8.23
CA ASP A 92 -11.67 9.29 9.40
C ASP A 92 -10.77 10.27 10.16
N LYS A 93 -11.03 11.57 9.98
CA LYS A 93 -10.28 12.67 10.60
C LYS A 93 -10.90 13.12 11.93
N SER A 94 -11.63 12.29 12.63
CA SER A 94 -12.27 12.63 13.90
C SER A 94 -11.28 13.07 14.99
N SER A 95 -10.01 12.69 14.88
CA SER A 95 -8.91 13.15 15.76
C SER A 95 -8.40 14.55 15.44
N GLY A 96 -8.82 15.16 14.32
CA GLY A 96 -8.31 16.47 13.88
C GLY A 96 -6.94 16.43 13.20
N GLU A 97 -6.38 15.25 13.00
CA GLU A 97 -5.12 15.01 12.27
C GLU A 97 -5.40 14.65 10.80
N ASP A 98 -4.40 14.82 9.93
CA ASP A 98 -4.51 14.41 8.53
C ASP A 98 -4.46 12.87 8.36
N THR A 99 -3.95 12.18 9.37
CA THR A 99 -3.89 10.73 9.47
C THR A 99 -5.05 10.20 10.31
N GLY A 100 -5.72 9.14 9.83
CA GLY A 100 -6.86 8.55 10.53
C GLY A 100 -7.18 7.16 10.02
N GLU A 101 -8.28 6.57 10.52
CA GLU A 101 -8.71 5.24 10.08
C GLU A 101 -9.16 5.28 8.61
N ILE A 102 -8.60 4.37 7.81
CA ILE A 102 -9.01 4.17 6.43
C ILE A 102 -10.40 3.53 6.43
N GLN A 103 -11.35 4.18 5.76
CA GLN A 103 -12.71 3.66 5.57
C GLN A 103 -12.99 3.46 4.09
N VAL A 104 -13.67 2.36 3.78
CA VAL A 104 -13.92 1.92 2.40
C VAL A 104 -15.42 1.76 2.13
N ARG A 105 -15.85 2.16 0.95
CA ARG A 105 -17.20 1.92 0.46
C ARG A 105 -17.14 1.51 -1.01
N GLY A 106 -17.86 0.46 -1.40
CA GLY A 106 -17.89 0.02 -2.79
C GLY A 106 -18.50 -1.36 -2.97
N LYS A 107 -18.59 -1.79 -4.21
CA LYS A 107 -19.16 -3.09 -4.58
C LYS A 107 -18.29 -4.28 -4.14
N ASN A 108 -17.02 -4.01 -3.86
CA ASN A 108 -16.04 -4.98 -3.38
C ASN A 108 -16.14 -5.25 -1.87
N VAL A 109 -16.87 -4.41 -1.12
CA VAL A 109 -17.02 -4.55 0.34
C VAL A 109 -18.02 -5.66 0.65
N MET A 110 -17.69 -6.51 1.62
CA MET A 110 -18.57 -7.59 2.10
C MET A 110 -19.92 -7.06 2.59
N LEU A 111 -20.93 -7.93 2.60
CA LEU A 111 -22.25 -7.63 3.19
C LEU A 111 -22.23 -7.72 4.73
N GLY A 112 -21.30 -8.47 5.30
CA GLY A 112 -21.16 -8.68 6.73
C GLY A 112 -20.50 -10.02 7.05
N TYR A 113 -20.23 -10.24 8.33
CA TYR A 113 -19.73 -11.52 8.82
C TYR A 113 -20.85 -12.57 8.91
N TYR A 114 -20.52 -13.81 8.57
CA TYR A 114 -21.50 -14.89 8.54
C TYR A 114 -22.02 -15.21 9.94
N ASN A 115 -23.35 -15.11 10.12
CA ASN A 115 -24.06 -15.32 11.39
C ASN A 115 -23.53 -14.47 12.56
N ASP A 116 -22.94 -13.31 12.30
CA ASP A 116 -22.41 -12.40 13.32
C ASP A 116 -22.81 -10.94 13.00
N GLU A 117 -24.04 -10.61 13.39
CA GLU A 117 -24.58 -9.27 13.20
C GLU A 117 -23.92 -8.22 14.12
N GLU A 118 -23.45 -8.63 15.29
CA GLU A 118 -22.83 -7.75 16.27
C GLU A 118 -21.50 -7.23 15.71
N SER A 119 -20.58 -8.12 15.37
CA SER A 119 -19.30 -7.74 14.73
C SER A 119 -19.52 -7.02 13.40
N THR A 120 -20.56 -7.37 12.64
CA THR A 120 -20.90 -6.67 11.41
C THR A 120 -21.26 -5.20 11.68
N LYS A 121 -22.08 -4.92 12.69
CA LYS A 121 -22.46 -3.55 13.05
C LYS A 121 -21.27 -2.72 13.55
N GLU A 122 -20.31 -3.34 14.24
CA GLU A 122 -19.14 -2.66 14.76
C GLU A 122 -18.21 -2.14 13.65
N VAL A 123 -18.12 -2.87 12.52
CA VAL A 123 -17.20 -2.52 11.43
C VAL A 123 -17.80 -1.61 10.37
N PHE A 124 -19.09 -1.30 10.45
CA PHE A 124 -19.73 -0.32 9.57
C PHE A 124 -20.06 0.96 10.32
N THR A 125 -19.89 2.09 9.64
CA THR A 125 -20.38 3.38 10.12
C THR A 125 -21.89 3.52 9.83
N GLU A 126 -22.57 4.45 10.49
CA GLU A 126 -23.99 4.74 10.25
C GLU A 126 -24.29 5.15 8.80
N ASP A 127 -23.32 5.79 8.13
CA ASP A 127 -23.39 6.22 6.72
C ASP A 127 -22.84 5.15 5.74
N GLY A 128 -22.63 3.91 6.21
CA GLY A 128 -22.37 2.73 5.38
C GLY A 128 -20.93 2.55 4.91
N TRP A 129 -19.94 3.16 5.59
CA TRP A 129 -18.53 2.91 5.32
C TRP A 129 -18.00 1.77 6.17
N PHE A 130 -17.20 0.91 5.56
CA PHE A 130 -16.49 -0.16 6.25
C PHE A 130 -15.23 0.39 6.93
N ARG A 131 -15.05 0.09 8.19
CA ARG A 131 -13.89 0.46 9.02
C ARG A 131 -12.82 -0.63 8.87
N THR A 132 -11.70 -0.31 8.23
CA THR A 132 -10.66 -1.32 7.96
C THR A 132 -9.81 -1.67 9.17
N GLY A 133 -9.76 -0.79 10.17
CA GLY A 133 -8.82 -0.88 11.28
C GLY A 133 -7.38 -0.51 10.89
N ASP A 134 -7.14 -0.12 9.64
CA ASP A 134 -5.84 0.39 9.18
C ASP A 134 -5.82 1.91 9.29
N ILE A 135 -4.68 2.47 9.66
CA ILE A 135 -4.46 3.91 9.78
C ILE A 135 -3.61 4.39 8.62
N GLY A 136 -3.96 5.55 8.09
CA GLY A 136 -3.24 6.11 6.95
C GLY A 136 -3.71 7.50 6.56
N TYR A 137 -3.25 7.96 5.41
CA TYR A 137 -3.66 9.23 4.81
C TYR A 137 -3.76 9.11 3.29
N ILE A 138 -4.39 10.11 2.67
CA ILE A 138 -4.50 10.22 1.21
C ILE A 138 -3.88 11.55 0.83
N ASP A 139 -2.98 11.54 -0.18
CA ASP A 139 -2.39 12.77 -0.71
C ASP A 139 -3.32 13.48 -1.69
N ASP A 140 -2.92 14.70 -2.11
CA ASP A 140 -3.71 15.54 -3.03
C ASP A 140 -3.94 14.90 -4.41
N ASP A 141 -3.11 13.94 -4.80
CA ASP A 141 -3.25 13.17 -6.04
C ASP A 141 -4.09 11.88 -5.86
N GLY A 142 -4.61 11.62 -4.65
CA GLY A 142 -5.45 10.46 -4.32
C GLY A 142 -4.68 9.17 -4.05
N TYR A 143 -3.36 9.23 -3.82
CA TYR A 143 -2.59 8.07 -3.41
C TYR A 143 -2.73 7.81 -1.91
N ILE A 144 -2.91 6.54 -1.57
CA ILE A 144 -3.15 6.06 -0.20
C ILE A 144 -1.83 5.60 0.42
N TYR A 145 -1.58 6.02 1.65
CA TYR A 145 -0.42 5.64 2.46
C TYR A 145 -0.90 5.02 3.76
N ILE A 146 -0.39 3.82 4.07
CA ILE A 146 -0.70 3.11 5.31
C ILE A 146 0.43 3.37 6.30
N THR A 147 0.09 3.78 7.52
CA THR A 147 1.06 4.09 8.58
C THR A 147 1.06 3.03 9.68
N GLY A 148 -0.02 2.25 9.82
CA GLY A 148 -0.09 1.17 10.81
C GLY A 148 -1.49 0.63 11.01
N ARG A 149 -1.66 -0.14 12.10
CA ARG A 149 -2.94 -0.71 12.54
C ARG A 149 -3.46 0.03 13.77
N LYS A 150 -4.75 0.34 13.78
CA LYS A 150 -5.44 1.01 14.90
C LYS A 150 -5.25 0.28 16.23
N LYS A 151 -5.35 -1.05 16.22
CA LYS A 151 -5.16 -1.89 17.41
C LYS A 151 -3.71 -1.99 17.91
N ASN A 152 -2.73 -1.61 17.08
CA ASN A 152 -1.31 -1.67 17.42
C ASN A 152 -0.78 -0.33 17.91
N ILE A 153 -1.57 0.75 17.84
CA ILE A 153 -1.14 2.09 18.26
C ILE A 153 -0.74 2.06 19.73
N ILE A 154 0.47 2.54 20.01
CA ILE A 154 0.95 2.78 21.37
C ILE A 154 0.74 4.26 21.68
N ILE A 155 -0.13 4.55 22.67
CA ILE A 155 -0.37 5.91 23.12
C ILE A 155 0.56 6.21 24.27
N LEU A 156 1.48 7.16 24.08
CA LEU A 156 2.38 7.62 25.14
C LEU A 156 1.63 8.43 26.20
N SER A 157 2.24 8.58 27.37
CA SER A 157 1.68 9.37 28.50
C SER A 157 1.41 10.84 28.17
N ASN A 158 2.08 11.37 27.14
CA ASN A 158 1.86 12.73 26.62
C ASN A 158 0.79 12.80 25.51
N GLY A 159 0.09 11.69 25.23
CA GLY A 159 -0.96 11.60 24.22
C GLY A 159 -0.48 11.40 22.78
N LYS A 160 0.85 11.27 22.55
CA LYS A 160 1.38 11.03 21.21
C LYS A 160 1.16 9.58 20.77
N ASN A 161 0.63 9.38 19.56
CA ASN A 161 0.51 8.08 18.92
C ASN A 161 1.87 7.63 18.37
N ILE A 162 2.23 6.38 18.64
CA ILE A 162 3.38 5.70 18.02
C ILE A 162 2.84 4.49 17.26
N PHE A 163 3.28 4.35 16.02
CA PHE A 163 3.01 3.21 15.17
C PHE A 163 4.21 2.26 15.23
N PRO A 164 4.09 1.07 15.83
CA PRO A 164 5.19 0.11 15.94
C PRO A 164 5.80 -0.24 14.58
N GLU A 165 4.97 -0.27 13.54
CA GLU A 165 5.34 -0.60 12.18
C GLU A 165 6.41 0.36 11.62
N GLU A 166 6.36 1.64 11.97
CA GLU A 166 7.38 2.63 11.57
C GLU A 166 8.75 2.32 12.23
N ILE A 167 8.71 1.88 13.49
CA ILE A 167 9.93 1.50 14.22
C ILE A 167 10.52 0.23 13.63
N GLU A 168 9.69 -0.77 13.33
CA GLU A 168 10.08 -2.03 12.72
C GLU A 168 10.70 -1.82 11.34
N GLU A 169 10.15 -0.92 10.51
CA GLU A 169 10.75 -0.54 9.22
C GLU A 169 12.16 0.01 9.40
N HIS A 170 12.36 0.90 10.38
CA HIS A 170 13.69 1.45 10.67
C HIS A 170 14.67 0.40 11.17
N LEU A 171 14.23 -0.52 12.04
CA LEU A 171 15.08 -1.60 12.56
C LEU A 171 15.49 -2.60 11.47
N THR A 172 14.57 -2.95 10.57
CA THR A 172 14.87 -3.87 9.44
C THR A 172 15.72 -3.22 8.36
N ALA A 173 15.78 -1.90 8.29
CA ALA A 173 16.67 -1.16 7.38
C ALA A 173 18.11 -1.07 7.87
N CYS A 174 18.38 -1.38 9.16
CA CYS A 174 19.73 -1.46 9.70
C CYS A 174 20.45 -2.73 9.19
N PRO A 175 21.69 -2.60 8.67
CA PRO A 175 22.47 -3.72 8.15
C PRO A 175 22.92 -4.69 9.25
#